data_72665f603e5c61c0a194ee4d873da85f
#
_entry.id   72665f603e5c61c0a194ee4d873da85f
#
_cell.length_a   1.000
_cell.length_b   1.000
_cell.length_c   1.000
_cell.angle_alpha   90.00
_cell.angle_beta   90.00
_cell.angle_gamma   90.00
#
_symmetry.space_group_name_H-M   'P 1'
#
loop_
_entity.id
_entity.type
_entity.pdbx_description
1 polymer ?
#
loop_
_entity_poly.entity_id
_entity_poly.type
_entity_poly.pdbx_seq_one_letter_code
_entity_poly.pdbx_strand_id
1 'polypeptide(L)'
;RYLFKFYSDETIKKLNENIFQMDEQIARALILHQLLGTRISDTLTLKTDCLSIRENRYFIRIEQVKSITFEKAISDEIAQLIIKSIDYTEEHYGKTKYIFVKKEDPLRPFQYSMLQHRVMQMIRKNDIRDENGELLNFGTHTFRHCYGKKLTEMHIDDWMIARLLGHKTLQSVHHYRKIGNKIMADETRAVREKIDMILMDVVKEWD
;
A
#
# COMPACT_ATOMS: atom_id res chain seq x y z
N ARG A 1 -21.29 -16.70 6.53
CA ARG A 1 -20.72 -15.41 6.98
C ARG A 1 -19.22 -15.50 6.77
N TYR A 2 -18.67 -14.88 5.73
CA TYR A 2 -17.23 -14.72 5.59
C TYR A 2 -16.78 -13.73 6.65
N LEU A 3 -16.17 -14.22 7.72
CA LEU A 3 -15.45 -13.38 8.68
C LEU A 3 -14.17 -12.89 7.99
N PHE A 4 -14.07 -11.60 7.74
CA PHE A 4 -12.83 -11.00 7.27
C PHE A 4 -11.74 -11.26 8.31
N LYS A 5 -10.59 -11.77 7.84
CA LYS A 5 -9.40 -11.89 8.69
C LYS A 5 -8.72 -10.53 8.78
N PHE A 6 -8.32 -10.18 9.99
CA PHE A 6 -7.51 -9.01 10.28
C PHE A 6 -6.24 -9.46 10.98
N TYR A 7 -5.17 -8.72 10.81
CA TYR A 7 -4.00 -8.84 11.67
C TYR A 7 -4.16 -7.90 12.86
N SER A 8 -3.72 -8.33 14.05
CA SER A 8 -3.56 -7.45 15.19
C SER A 8 -2.45 -6.44 14.93
N ASP A 9 -2.48 -5.31 15.64
CA ASP A 9 -1.41 -4.31 15.53
C ASP A 9 -0.07 -4.90 15.98
N GLU A 10 -0.06 -5.81 16.95
CA GLU A 10 1.13 -6.53 17.38
C GLU A 10 1.71 -7.42 16.26
N THR A 11 0.86 -8.17 15.57
CA THR A 11 1.28 -9.01 14.42
C THR A 11 1.85 -8.16 13.29
N ILE A 12 1.19 -7.03 12.97
CA ILE A 12 1.70 -6.08 11.96
C ILE A 12 3.04 -5.50 12.39
N LYS A 13 3.19 -5.12 13.66
CA LYS A 13 4.44 -4.60 14.20
C LYS A 13 5.57 -5.62 14.06
N LYS A 14 5.36 -6.86 14.51
CA LYS A 14 6.35 -7.96 14.37
C LYS A 14 6.77 -8.18 12.91
N LEU A 15 5.81 -8.15 11.99
CA LEU A 15 6.10 -8.28 10.57
C LEU A 15 6.97 -7.11 10.07
N ASN A 16 6.59 -5.88 10.40
CA ASN A 16 7.23 -4.67 9.91
C ASN A 16 8.65 -4.49 10.50
N GLU A 17 8.88 -4.90 11.74
CA GLU A 17 10.23 -4.92 12.35
C GLU A 17 11.23 -5.82 11.59
N ASN A 18 10.75 -6.75 10.78
CA ASN A 18 11.58 -7.66 10.00
C ASN A 18 11.60 -7.37 8.48
N ILE A 19 10.81 -6.42 8.02
CA ILE A 19 10.69 -6.08 6.60
C ILE A 19 12.02 -5.67 5.98
N PHE A 20 12.84 -4.91 6.71
CA PHE A 20 14.16 -4.44 6.23
C PHE A 20 15.16 -5.56 5.94
N GLN A 21 14.93 -6.79 6.40
CA GLN A 21 15.77 -7.94 6.07
C GLN A 21 15.54 -8.47 4.64
N MET A 22 14.51 -7.99 3.97
CA MET A 22 14.17 -8.40 2.61
C MET A 22 14.87 -7.52 1.57
N ASP A 23 14.80 -7.96 0.31
CA ASP A 23 15.15 -7.13 -0.82
C ASP A 23 14.39 -5.79 -0.77
N GLU A 24 15.09 -4.71 -1.07
CA GLU A 24 14.56 -3.35 -0.90
C GLU A 24 13.31 -3.08 -1.72
N GLN A 25 13.23 -3.57 -2.97
CA GLN A 25 12.01 -3.44 -3.76
C GLN A 25 10.81 -4.14 -3.09
N ILE A 26 11.04 -5.35 -2.56
CA ILE A 26 9.98 -6.13 -1.91
C ILE A 26 9.52 -5.43 -0.63
N ALA A 27 10.47 -4.96 0.16
CA ALA A 27 10.19 -4.24 1.39
C ALA A 27 9.40 -2.95 1.12
N ARG A 28 9.83 -2.13 0.16
CA ARG A 28 9.13 -0.90 -0.25
C ARG A 28 7.73 -1.20 -0.80
N ALA A 29 7.59 -2.23 -1.63
CA ALA A 29 6.30 -2.64 -2.16
C ALA A 29 5.32 -3.05 -1.04
N LEU A 30 5.80 -3.80 -0.03
CA LEU A 30 4.97 -4.25 1.08
C LEU A 30 4.55 -3.07 1.99
N ILE A 31 5.43 -2.12 2.23
CA ILE A 31 5.12 -0.91 2.99
C ILE A 31 4.10 -0.05 2.22
N LEU A 32 4.33 0.21 0.94
CA LEU A 32 3.38 0.98 0.13
C LEU A 32 2.01 0.28 0.03
N HIS A 33 1.99 -1.05 -0.04
CA HIS A 33 0.74 -1.81 -0.01
C HIS A 33 -0.06 -1.58 1.27
N GLN A 34 0.60 -1.54 2.42
CA GLN A 34 -0.02 -1.25 3.71
C GLN A 34 -0.51 0.21 3.81
N LEU A 35 0.32 1.16 3.37
CA LEU A 35 0.01 2.60 3.40
C LEU A 35 -1.11 3.00 2.46
N LEU A 36 -1.18 2.39 1.29
CA LEU A 36 -2.15 2.73 0.25
C LEU A 36 -3.46 1.96 0.37
N GLY A 37 -3.47 0.80 1.05
CA GLY A 37 -4.65 -0.06 1.14
C GLY A 37 -5.13 -0.62 -0.20
N THR A 38 -4.30 -0.59 -1.23
CA THR A 38 -4.57 -1.08 -2.59
C THR A 38 -4.65 -2.61 -2.66
N ARG A 39 -5.12 -3.18 -3.77
CA ARG A 39 -4.86 -4.59 -4.04
C ARG A 39 -3.37 -4.76 -4.33
N ILE A 40 -2.83 -5.92 -3.99
CA ILE A 40 -1.38 -6.16 -4.22
C ILE A 40 -1.01 -6.05 -5.70
N SER A 41 -1.85 -6.51 -6.60
CA SER A 41 -1.65 -6.34 -8.03
C SER A 41 -1.50 -4.87 -8.43
N ASP A 42 -2.33 -4.00 -7.84
CA ASP A 42 -2.34 -2.58 -8.15
C ASP A 42 -1.09 -1.88 -7.58
N THR A 43 -0.61 -2.32 -6.40
CA THR A 43 0.67 -1.86 -5.84
C THR A 43 1.86 -2.27 -6.73
N LEU A 44 1.93 -3.55 -7.11
CA LEU A 44 3.04 -4.08 -7.90
C LEU A 44 3.08 -3.55 -9.35
N THR A 45 1.96 -3.04 -9.85
CA THR A 45 1.87 -2.41 -11.18
C THR A 45 1.83 -0.88 -11.14
N LEU A 46 2.20 -0.26 -10.02
CA LEU A 46 2.37 1.19 -9.94
C LEU A 46 3.38 1.64 -10.99
N LYS A 47 3.02 2.68 -11.73
CA LYS A 47 3.85 3.25 -12.78
C LYS A 47 4.77 4.34 -12.22
N THR A 48 5.89 4.55 -12.86
CA THR A 48 6.84 5.62 -12.49
C THR A 48 6.27 7.03 -12.65
N ASP A 49 5.20 7.20 -13.46
CA ASP A 49 4.48 8.45 -13.66
C ASP A 49 3.19 8.57 -12.82
N CYS A 50 3.08 7.77 -11.74
CA CYS A 50 1.85 7.72 -10.94
C CYS A 50 1.60 8.96 -10.07
N LEU A 51 2.60 9.79 -9.83
CA LEU A 51 2.49 10.96 -8.95
C LEU A 51 2.12 12.23 -9.72
N SER A 52 1.30 13.06 -9.09
CA SER A 52 1.02 14.43 -9.53
C SER A 52 0.90 15.36 -8.33
N ILE A 53 1.15 16.65 -8.55
CA ILE A 53 1.01 17.70 -7.52
C ILE A 53 -0.07 18.65 -7.99
N ARG A 54 -1.06 18.92 -7.13
CA ARG A 54 -2.11 19.91 -7.34
C ARG A 54 -2.40 20.65 -6.04
N GLU A 55 -2.51 21.94 -6.10
CA GLU A 55 -2.74 22.80 -4.91
C GLU A 55 -1.78 22.49 -3.75
N ASN A 56 -0.50 22.29 -4.07
CA ASN A 56 0.56 21.94 -3.11
C ASN A 56 0.33 20.62 -2.35
N ARG A 57 -0.35 19.64 -2.96
CA ARG A 57 -0.62 18.31 -2.41
C ARG A 57 -0.26 17.23 -3.42
N TYR A 58 0.28 16.13 -2.94
CA TYR A 58 0.54 14.95 -3.75
C TYR A 58 -0.70 14.10 -3.95
N PHE A 59 -0.86 13.63 -5.18
CA PHE A 59 -1.88 12.65 -5.58
C PHE A 59 -1.21 11.47 -6.24
N ILE A 60 -1.70 10.28 -5.94
CA ILE A 60 -1.31 9.05 -6.62
C ILE A 60 -2.41 8.59 -7.55
N ARG A 61 -2.04 8.28 -8.80
CA ARG A 61 -2.90 7.63 -9.78
C ARG A 61 -2.67 6.13 -9.74
N ILE A 62 -3.73 5.37 -9.49
CA ILE A 62 -3.73 3.92 -9.40
C ILE A 62 -4.56 3.35 -10.53
N GLU A 63 -3.91 2.62 -11.44
CA GLU A 63 -4.56 1.91 -12.53
C GLU A 63 -4.85 0.48 -12.07
N GLN A 64 -6.11 0.19 -11.77
CA GLN A 64 -6.47 -1.16 -11.33
C GLN A 64 -6.44 -2.13 -12.50
N VAL A 65 -5.73 -3.24 -12.32
CA VAL A 65 -5.56 -4.28 -13.35
C VAL A 65 -6.90 -4.81 -13.89
N LYS A 66 -7.96 -4.77 -13.08
CA LYS A 66 -9.27 -5.35 -13.43
C LYS A 66 -10.40 -4.34 -13.58
N SER A 67 -10.17 -3.05 -13.41
CA SER A 67 -11.34 -2.17 -13.34
C SER A 67 -11.17 -0.72 -13.80
N ILE A 68 -10.79 0.14 -12.93
CA ILE A 68 -10.81 1.59 -13.14
C ILE A 68 -9.49 2.22 -12.76
N THR A 69 -9.20 3.35 -13.35
CA THR A 69 -8.17 4.26 -12.86
C THR A 69 -8.80 5.21 -11.87
N PHE A 70 -8.19 5.38 -10.71
CA PHE A 70 -8.62 6.37 -9.73
C PHE A 70 -7.41 7.08 -9.13
N GLU A 71 -7.67 8.26 -8.59
CA GLU A 71 -6.66 9.05 -7.90
C GLU A 71 -7.07 9.28 -6.45
N LYS A 72 -6.08 9.35 -5.58
CA LYS A 72 -6.28 9.79 -4.20
C LYS A 72 -5.13 10.65 -3.72
N ALA A 73 -5.43 11.56 -2.79
CA ALA A 73 -4.41 12.34 -2.10
C ALA A 73 -3.58 11.43 -1.19
N ILE A 74 -2.30 11.72 -1.11
CA ILE A 74 -1.35 11.04 -0.21
C ILE A 74 -0.55 12.08 0.57
N SER A 75 0.06 11.66 1.68
CA SER A 75 0.96 12.52 2.45
C SER A 75 2.30 12.71 1.72
N ASP A 76 3.05 13.72 2.16
CA ASP A 76 4.37 14.01 1.61
C ASP A 76 5.33 12.84 1.87
N GLU A 77 5.23 12.19 3.03
CA GLU A 77 6.06 11.03 3.40
C GLU A 77 5.82 9.85 2.45
N ILE A 78 4.55 9.54 2.15
CA ILE A 78 4.22 8.48 1.17
C ILE A 78 4.73 8.86 -0.21
N ALA A 79 4.59 10.12 -0.61
CA ALA A 79 5.11 10.60 -1.89
C ALA A 79 6.64 10.45 -1.97
N GLN A 80 7.35 10.82 -0.91
CA GLN A 80 8.81 10.66 -0.82
C GLN A 80 9.22 9.18 -0.90
N LEU A 81 8.50 8.28 -0.22
CA LEU A 81 8.75 6.85 -0.33
C LEU A 81 8.56 6.33 -1.77
N ILE A 82 7.55 6.82 -2.48
CA ILE A 82 7.33 6.49 -3.89
C ILE A 82 8.46 7.03 -4.75
N ILE A 83 8.88 8.28 -4.55
CA ILE A 83 9.99 8.91 -5.28
C ILE A 83 11.28 8.11 -5.06
N LYS A 84 11.65 7.83 -3.81
CA LYS A 84 12.82 6.99 -3.49
C LYS A 84 12.73 5.59 -4.15
N SER A 85 11.53 5.04 -4.26
CA SER A 85 11.33 3.74 -4.92
C SER A 85 11.53 3.83 -6.44
N ILE A 86 11.12 4.94 -7.04
CA ILE A 86 11.38 5.23 -8.47
C ILE A 86 12.87 5.41 -8.71
N ASP A 87 13.52 6.24 -7.90
CA ASP A 87 14.96 6.53 -8.01
C ASP A 87 15.78 5.24 -7.88
N TYR A 88 15.47 4.40 -6.90
CA TYR A 88 16.10 3.07 -6.75
C TYR A 88 15.97 2.23 -8.01
N THR A 89 14.78 2.19 -8.59
CA THR A 89 14.54 1.39 -9.79
C THR A 89 15.26 1.96 -11.01
N GLU A 90 15.26 3.27 -11.18
CA GLU A 90 15.99 3.93 -12.27
C GLU A 90 17.52 3.75 -12.15
N GLU A 91 18.05 3.80 -10.93
CA GLU A 91 19.47 3.58 -10.66
C GLU A 91 19.91 2.14 -11.00
N HIS A 92 19.09 1.15 -10.64
CA HIS A 92 19.47 -0.27 -10.79
C HIS A 92 19.09 -0.90 -12.13
N TYR A 93 18.04 -0.39 -12.77
CA TYR A 93 17.44 -1.00 -13.98
C TYR A 93 17.24 -0.02 -15.14
N GLY A 94 17.60 1.26 -14.96
CA GLY A 94 17.33 2.31 -15.93
C GLY A 94 15.83 2.72 -15.96
N LYS A 95 15.46 3.45 -17.01
CA LYS A 95 14.06 3.90 -17.16
C LYS A 95 13.12 2.74 -17.41
N THR A 96 12.18 2.55 -16.52
CA THR A 96 11.17 1.49 -16.56
C THR A 96 9.76 2.07 -16.55
N LYS A 97 8.78 1.27 -16.91
CA LYS A 97 7.36 1.64 -16.84
C LYS A 97 6.81 1.51 -15.41
N TYR A 98 7.30 0.54 -14.66
CA TYR A 98 6.81 0.18 -13.34
C TYR A 98 7.85 0.52 -12.27
N ILE A 99 7.37 0.85 -11.06
CA ILE A 99 8.23 1.12 -9.90
C ILE A 99 8.89 -0.18 -9.41
N PHE A 100 8.12 -1.27 -9.37
CA PHE A 100 8.60 -2.58 -8.93
C PHE A 100 8.71 -3.50 -10.12
N VAL A 101 9.93 -3.91 -10.45
CA VAL A 101 10.24 -4.66 -11.66
C VAL A 101 10.90 -6.00 -11.38
N LYS A 102 10.78 -6.93 -12.31
CA LYS A 102 11.53 -8.17 -12.27
C LYS A 102 13.00 -7.90 -12.52
N LYS A 103 13.86 -8.48 -11.70
CA LYS A 103 15.31 -8.33 -11.83
C LYS A 103 15.81 -8.86 -13.20
N GLU A 104 15.26 -9.99 -13.64
CA GLU A 104 15.65 -10.66 -14.88
C GLU A 104 15.00 -10.04 -16.14
N ASP A 105 13.91 -9.29 -15.96
CA ASP A 105 13.20 -8.63 -17.06
C ASP A 105 12.52 -7.34 -16.55
N PRO A 106 13.26 -6.22 -16.50
CA PRO A 106 12.74 -4.96 -15.95
C PRO A 106 11.59 -4.31 -16.75
N LEU A 107 11.25 -4.86 -17.90
CA LEU A 107 10.07 -4.45 -18.65
C LEU A 107 8.76 -4.97 -18.02
N ARG A 108 8.87 -5.93 -17.12
CA ARG A 108 7.72 -6.54 -16.44
C ARG A 108 7.67 -6.19 -14.96
N PRO A 109 6.45 -6.02 -14.42
CA PRO A 109 6.29 -5.75 -13.01
C PRO A 109 6.68 -6.98 -12.17
N PHE A 110 7.06 -6.73 -10.93
CA PHE A 110 7.33 -7.77 -9.93
C PHE A 110 6.09 -8.66 -9.72
N GLN A 111 6.28 -9.96 -9.56
CA GLN A 111 5.17 -10.91 -9.45
C GLN A 111 4.78 -11.16 -7.99
N TYR A 112 3.46 -11.23 -7.75
CA TYR A 112 2.92 -11.51 -6.43
C TYR A 112 3.45 -12.83 -5.82
N SER A 113 3.59 -13.88 -6.62
CA SER A 113 4.11 -15.17 -6.14
C SER A 113 5.52 -15.06 -5.57
N MET A 114 6.38 -14.24 -6.17
CA MET A 114 7.73 -13.97 -5.66
C MET A 114 7.68 -13.20 -4.34
N LEU A 115 6.86 -12.15 -4.28
CA LEU A 115 6.66 -11.37 -3.05
C LEU A 115 6.18 -12.28 -1.93
N GLN A 116 5.14 -13.06 -2.17
CA GLN A 116 4.59 -13.99 -1.19
C GLN A 116 5.64 -14.99 -0.70
N HIS A 117 6.39 -15.57 -1.63
CA HIS A 117 7.45 -16.54 -1.29
C HIS A 117 8.52 -15.91 -0.38
N ARG A 118 9.01 -14.71 -0.72
CA ARG A 118 10.03 -13.99 0.06
C ARG A 118 9.52 -13.60 1.45
N VAL A 119 8.28 -13.10 1.53
CA VAL A 119 7.67 -12.75 2.82
C VAL A 119 7.50 -14.00 3.69
N MET A 120 7.03 -15.11 3.12
CA MET A 120 6.90 -16.37 3.87
C MET A 120 8.26 -16.94 4.32
N GLN A 121 9.33 -16.78 3.53
CA GLN A 121 10.68 -17.13 3.96
C GLN A 121 11.12 -16.29 5.17
N MET A 122 10.88 -14.98 5.14
CA MET A 122 11.20 -14.06 6.24
C MET A 122 10.39 -14.41 7.50
N ILE A 123 9.09 -14.68 7.37
CA ILE A 123 8.21 -15.10 8.47
C ILE A 123 8.74 -16.37 9.12
N ARG A 124 9.11 -17.38 8.34
CA ARG A 124 9.66 -18.66 8.87
C ARG A 124 11.02 -18.46 9.53
N LYS A 125 11.90 -17.69 8.91
CA LYS A 125 13.25 -17.42 9.44
C LYS A 125 13.21 -16.73 10.80
N ASN A 126 12.25 -15.82 11.02
CA ASN A 126 12.12 -15.03 12.23
C ASN A 126 11.02 -15.56 13.18
N ASP A 127 10.45 -16.72 12.89
CA ASP A 127 9.38 -17.36 13.67
C ASP A 127 8.23 -16.38 14.04
N ILE A 128 7.80 -15.61 13.05
CA ILE A 128 6.73 -14.61 13.25
C ILE A 128 5.40 -15.34 13.40
N ARG A 129 4.77 -15.21 14.58
CA ARG A 129 3.53 -15.90 14.93
C ARG A 129 2.38 -14.92 15.11
N ASP A 130 1.18 -15.40 14.78
CA ASP A 130 -0.07 -14.70 15.04
C ASP A 130 -0.49 -14.79 16.53
N GLU A 131 -1.66 -14.21 16.84
CA GLU A 131 -2.21 -14.17 18.21
C GLU A 131 -2.52 -15.55 18.79
N ASN A 132 -2.69 -16.57 17.95
CA ASN A 132 -2.95 -17.94 18.36
C ASN A 132 -1.67 -18.75 18.56
N GLY A 133 -0.50 -18.12 18.34
CA GLY A 133 0.80 -18.79 18.41
C GLY A 133 1.12 -19.62 17.17
N GLU A 134 0.29 -19.56 16.12
CA GLU A 134 0.53 -20.22 14.85
C GLU A 134 1.48 -19.39 13.98
N LEU A 135 2.25 -20.06 13.12
CA LEU A 135 3.10 -19.35 12.15
C LEU A 135 2.23 -18.41 11.31
N LEU A 136 2.61 -17.13 11.21
CA LEU A 136 1.83 -16.13 10.51
C LEU A 136 1.56 -16.55 9.06
N ASN A 137 0.29 -16.69 8.73
CA ASN A 137 -0.16 -16.94 7.36
C ASN A 137 -0.31 -15.59 6.62
N PHE A 138 0.68 -15.26 5.80
CA PHE A 138 0.71 -14.02 5.06
C PHE A 138 -0.35 -13.98 3.97
N GLY A 139 -1.20 -12.94 4.03
CA GLY A 139 -2.23 -12.68 3.02
C GLY A 139 -2.38 -11.19 2.75
N THR A 140 -2.14 -10.75 1.53
CA THR A 140 -2.19 -9.34 1.14
C THR A 140 -3.58 -8.72 1.24
N HIS A 141 -4.63 -9.49 1.04
CA HIS A 141 -6.01 -9.02 1.26
C HIS A 141 -6.27 -8.65 2.73
N THR A 142 -5.59 -9.31 3.66
CA THR A 142 -5.72 -9.02 5.10
C THR A 142 -5.25 -7.61 5.42
N PHE A 143 -4.15 -7.13 4.83
CA PHE A 143 -3.71 -5.73 5.00
C PHE A 143 -4.74 -4.73 4.49
N ARG A 144 -5.34 -5.02 3.35
CA ARG A 144 -6.40 -4.16 2.79
C ARG A 144 -7.63 -4.12 3.70
N HIS A 145 -7.97 -5.24 4.33
CA HIS A 145 -9.03 -5.29 5.34
C HIS A 145 -8.64 -4.51 6.60
N CYS A 146 -7.39 -4.60 7.07
CA CYS A 146 -6.88 -3.80 8.18
C CYS A 146 -6.97 -2.30 7.88
N TYR A 147 -6.59 -1.89 6.66
CA TYR A 147 -6.72 -0.50 6.22
C TYR A 147 -8.20 -0.04 6.25
N GLY A 148 -9.11 -0.80 5.65
CA GLY A 148 -10.54 -0.50 5.66
C GLY A 148 -11.13 -0.46 7.08
N LYS A 149 -10.72 -1.39 7.96
CA LYS A 149 -11.13 -1.42 9.37
C LYS A 149 -10.69 -0.14 10.09
N LYS A 150 -9.43 0.30 9.93
CA LYS A 150 -8.95 1.54 10.54
C LYS A 150 -9.75 2.76 10.09
N LEU A 151 -10.10 2.84 8.80
CA LEU A 151 -10.96 3.91 8.29
C LEU A 151 -12.36 3.90 8.95
N THR A 152 -12.92 2.70 9.14
CA THR A 152 -14.22 2.54 9.83
C THR A 152 -14.15 2.96 11.30
N GLU A 153 -13.10 2.56 12.02
CA GLU A 153 -12.87 2.92 13.43
C GLU A 153 -12.71 4.43 13.62
N MET A 154 -12.32 5.16 12.57
CA MET A 154 -12.23 6.61 12.56
C MET A 154 -13.50 7.30 12.07
N HIS A 155 -14.61 6.56 11.99
CA HIS A 155 -15.92 7.09 11.58
C HIS A 155 -15.93 7.71 10.18
N ILE A 156 -15.07 7.21 9.27
CA ILE A 156 -15.10 7.59 7.86
C ILE A 156 -16.30 6.91 7.19
N ASP A 157 -17.08 7.66 6.43
CA ASP A 157 -18.25 7.17 5.72
C ASP A 157 -17.93 6.03 4.74
N ASP A 158 -18.82 5.05 4.64
CA ASP A 158 -18.63 3.85 3.80
C ASP A 158 -18.32 4.17 2.33
N TRP A 159 -18.91 5.23 1.78
CA TRP A 159 -18.63 5.64 0.42
C TRP A 159 -17.21 6.20 0.26
N MET A 160 -16.70 6.90 1.28
CA MET A 160 -15.32 7.40 1.30
C MET A 160 -14.35 6.24 1.40
N ILE A 161 -14.63 5.26 2.28
CA ILE A 161 -13.85 4.02 2.41
C ILE A 161 -13.81 3.29 1.06
N ALA A 162 -14.96 3.10 0.42
CA ALA A 162 -15.04 2.44 -0.88
C ALA A 162 -14.21 3.17 -1.94
N ARG A 163 -14.24 4.51 -1.97
CA ARG A 163 -13.44 5.31 -2.90
C ARG A 163 -11.95 5.20 -2.63
N LEU A 164 -11.52 5.28 -1.37
CA LEU A 164 -10.11 5.13 -0.97
C LEU A 164 -9.55 3.76 -1.32
N LEU A 165 -10.41 2.74 -1.27
CA LEU A 165 -10.09 1.37 -1.66
C LEU A 165 -10.23 1.11 -3.17
N GLY A 166 -10.77 2.06 -3.94
CA GLY A 166 -11.03 1.89 -5.37
C GLY A 166 -12.07 0.80 -5.65
N HIS A 167 -13.15 0.75 -4.86
CA HIS A 167 -14.27 -0.16 -5.11
C HIS A 167 -15.17 0.36 -6.23
N LYS A 168 -15.58 -0.55 -7.15
CA LYS A 168 -16.46 -0.22 -8.29
C LYS A 168 -17.91 0.07 -7.91
N THR A 169 -18.37 -0.51 -6.84
CA THR A 169 -19.79 -0.68 -6.55
C THR A 169 -20.30 0.33 -5.56
N LEU A 170 -20.40 1.56 -5.99
CA LEU A 170 -21.43 2.45 -5.46
C LEU A 170 -21.98 3.19 -6.67
N GLN A 171 -23.24 2.94 -7.02
CA GLN A 171 -24.00 3.72 -8.00
C GLN A 171 -23.94 5.23 -7.70
N SER A 172 -23.48 5.59 -6.52
CA SER A 172 -23.25 6.93 -6.03
C SER A 172 -21.94 7.59 -6.48
N VAL A 173 -21.10 6.93 -7.30
CA VAL A 173 -19.88 7.54 -7.86
C VAL A 173 -20.17 8.85 -8.61
N HIS A 174 -21.37 8.99 -9.19
CA HIS A 174 -21.80 10.27 -9.80
C HIS A 174 -21.97 11.40 -8.77
N HIS A 175 -22.38 11.09 -7.56
CA HIS A 175 -22.57 12.07 -6.48
C HIS A 175 -21.23 12.56 -5.93
N TYR A 176 -20.23 11.70 -5.88
CA TYR A 176 -18.92 11.96 -5.28
C TYR A 176 -17.90 12.61 -6.22
N ARG A 177 -18.11 12.56 -7.53
CA ARG A 177 -17.33 13.36 -8.48
C ARG A 177 -17.41 14.86 -8.19
N LYS A 178 -18.48 15.31 -7.50
CA LYS A 178 -18.70 16.70 -7.09
C LYS A 178 -18.02 17.08 -5.77
N ILE A 179 -17.70 16.10 -4.90
CA ILE A 179 -16.96 16.37 -3.68
C ILE A 179 -15.48 16.38 -4.05
N GLY A 180 -14.90 17.59 -4.10
CA GLY A 180 -13.51 17.77 -4.52
C GLY A 180 -12.53 16.92 -3.75
N ASN A 181 -11.46 16.47 -4.42
CA ASN A 181 -10.36 15.72 -3.83
C ASN A 181 -9.79 16.38 -2.55
N LYS A 182 -9.97 17.68 -2.40
CA LYS A 182 -9.55 18.46 -1.24
C LYS A 182 -10.27 18.04 0.05
N ILE A 183 -11.62 17.88 0.03
CA ILE A 183 -12.40 17.44 1.20
C ILE A 183 -11.95 16.03 1.62
N MET A 184 -11.80 15.12 0.65
CA MET A 184 -11.27 13.77 0.94
C MET A 184 -9.87 13.81 1.55
N ALA A 185 -9.00 14.69 1.06
CA ALA A 185 -7.65 14.82 1.60
C ALA A 185 -7.67 15.30 3.05
N ASP A 186 -8.55 16.24 3.38
CA ASP A 186 -8.66 16.80 4.73
C ASP A 186 -9.28 15.80 5.72
N GLU A 187 -10.37 15.12 5.36
CA GLU A 187 -11.03 14.13 6.22
C GLU A 187 -10.16 12.89 6.49
N THR A 188 -9.35 12.49 5.52
CA THR A 188 -8.48 11.32 5.67
C THR A 188 -7.08 11.64 6.20
N ARG A 189 -6.75 12.92 6.41
CA ARG A 189 -5.42 13.34 6.88
C ARG A 189 -5.02 12.66 8.20
N ALA A 190 -5.88 12.72 9.22
CA ALA A 190 -5.60 12.14 10.52
C ALA A 190 -5.41 10.61 10.46
N VAL A 191 -6.10 9.95 9.53
CA VAL A 191 -5.94 8.52 9.27
C VAL A 191 -4.56 8.23 8.68
N ARG A 192 -4.21 8.98 7.63
CA ARG A 192 -2.93 8.83 6.94
C ARG A 192 -1.78 9.05 7.91
N GLU A 193 -1.83 10.15 8.67
CA GLU A 193 -0.79 10.46 9.66
C GLU A 193 -0.57 9.31 10.66
N LYS A 194 -1.65 8.68 11.15
CA LYS A 194 -1.52 7.52 12.04
C LYS A 194 -0.92 6.29 11.36
N ILE A 195 -1.35 5.97 10.14
CA ILE A 195 -0.82 4.85 9.37
C ILE A 195 0.64 5.12 9.00
N ASP A 196 0.94 6.34 8.57
CA ASP A 196 2.27 6.79 8.19
C ASP A 196 3.25 6.69 9.37
N MET A 197 2.84 7.15 10.58
CA MET A 197 3.67 7.06 11.78
C MET A 197 4.06 5.61 12.12
N ILE A 198 3.14 4.65 11.96
CA ILE A 198 3.41 3.23 12.27
C ILE A 198 4.43 2.63 11.29
N LEU A 199 4.43 3.06 10.04
CA LEU A 199 5.25 2.44 8.99
C LEU A 199 6.50 3.24 8.64
N MET A 200 6.51 4.56 8.90
CA MET A 200 7.69 5.39 8.61
C MET A 200 8.86 5.16 9.57
N ASP A 201 8.59 4.65 10.78
CA ASP A 201 9.68 4.25 11.67
C ASP A 201 10.49 3.08 11.08
N VAL A 202 9.84 2.21 10.31
CA VAL A 202 10.53 1.12 9.58
C VAL A 202 11.34 1.65 8.39
N VAL A 203 10.86 2.72 7.74
CA VAL A 203 11.55 3.30 6.57
C VAL A 203 12.81 4.08 6.96
N LYS A 204 12.84 4.68 8.15
CA LYS A 204 14.02 5.41 8.65
C LYS A 204 15.27 4.55 8.83
N GLU A 205 15.09 3.22 9.00
CA GLU A 205 16.22 2.30 9.11
C GLU A 205 16.91 2.03 7.75
N TRP A 206 16.38 2.57 6.66
CA TRP A 206 16.96 2.42 5.31
C TRP A 206 17.74 3.66 4.83
N ASP A 207 17.68 4.75 5.58
CA ASP A 207 18.45 5.95 5.33
C ASP A 207 19.79 5.89 6.09
#